data_328f4f8327204ccf3538186ec44ae105
#
_entry.id   328f4f8327204ccf3538186ec44ae105
#
_cell.length_a   1.000
_cell.length_b   1.000
_cell.length_c   1.000
_cell.angle_alpha   90.00
_cell.angle_beta   90.00
_cell.angle_gamma   90.00
#
_symmetry.space_group_name_H-M   'P 1'
#
loop_
_entity.id
_entity.type
_entity.pdbx_description
1 polymer ?
#
loop_
_entity_poly.entity_id
_entity_poly.type
_entity_poly.pdbx_seq_one_letter_code
_entity_poly.pdbx_strand_id
1 'polypeptide(L)'
;MTPPTVPARRLLGLDFAALEPDAVLRHLLARPASAPFGYVVTPNADHLVRLARDPALRPVYAGAEVRLLDSRLVRRSARALGLPAPPTVPGSDLTARLLAALGDRERLTIVGLPPAFVPALVARAGIAPPAHHDPPQGFEHDPRAFAAAMRFVLDHPARFVLLAVGAPRQERLAAAIAATGQARGLGLCVGASLDFLSGRARRAPVWMQRAGIEWLHRLGSEPRRLAGRYLRDDPAIFALLLRERRTAA
;
A
#
# COMPACT_ATOMS: atom_id res chain seq x y z
N MET A 1 -19.06 -7.05 -17.29
CA MET A 1 -17.75 -7.20 -17.95
C MET A 1 -16.71 -7.51 -16.87
N THR A 2 -16.07 -8.65 -16.94
CA THR A 2 -14.94 -9.00 -16.06
C THR A 2 -13.79 -8.02 -16.37
N PRO A 3 -13.15 -7.38 -15.38
CA PRO A 3 -12.02 -6.52 -15.64
C PRO A 3 -10.91 -7.33 -16.34
N PRO A 4 -10.16 -6.74 -17.27
CA PRO A 4 -9.10 -7.44 -17.96
C PRO A 4 -8.11 -8.00 -16.94
N THR A 5 -7.77 -9.27 -17.10
CA THR A 5 -6.82 -9.98 -16.25
C THR A 5 -5.47 -9.27 -16.32
N VAL A 6 -5.03 -8.70 -15.21
CA VAL A 6 -3.72 -8.04 -15.13
C VAL A 6 -2.64 -9.10 -15.22
N PRO A 7 -1.68 -8.99 -16.17
CA PRO A 7 -0.56 -9.92 -16.23
C PRO A 7 0.20 -9.90 -14.91
N ALA A 8 0.60 -11.06 -14.42
CA ALA A 8 1.23 -11.20 -13.11
C ALA A 8 2.60 -11.88 -13.20
N ARG A 9 3.47 -11.57 -12.23
CA ARG A 9 4.73 -12.29 -11.96
C ARG A 9 4.73 -12.75 -10.52
N ARG A 10 4.93 -14.05 -10.33
CA ARG A 10 4.98 -14.65 -8.99
C ARG A 10 6.34 -14.42 -8.36
N LEU A 11 6.34 -13.94 -7.11
CA LEU A 11 7.54 -13.75 -6.30
C LEU A 11 7.18 -13.93 -4.82
N LEU A 12 7.94 -14.75 -4.09
CA LEU A 12 7.75 -15.05 -2.66
C LEU A 12 6.30 -15.50 -2.34
N GLY A 13 5.72 -16.27 -3.27
CA GLY A 13 4.38 -16.83 -3.11
C GLY A 13 3.22 -15.87 -3.38
N LEU A 14 3.48 -14.64 -3.85
CA LEU A 14 2.48 -13.66 -4.27
C LEU A 14 2.55 -13.39 -5.77
N ASP A 15 1.39 -13.18 -6.39
CA ASP A 15 1.27 -12.78 -7.78
C ASP A 15 1.20 -11.25 -7.86
N PHE A 16 2.27 -10.62 -8.31
CA PHE A 16 2.38 -9.17 -8.48
C PHE A 16 1.98 -8.76 -9.88
N ALA A 17 1.29 -7.63 -10.01
CA ALA A 17 0.98 -7.05 -11.30
C ALA A 17 2.28 -6.76 -12.09
N ALA A 18 2.34 -7.26 -13.32
CA ALA A 18 3.46 -7.05 -14.24
C ALA A 18 3.22 -5.80 -15.13
N LEU A 19 2.76 -4.72 -14.49
CA LEU A 19 2.46 -3.44 -15.14
C LEU A 19 3.46 -2.37 -14.72
N GLU A 20 3.89 -1.55 -15.66
CA GLU A 20 4.66 -0.33 -15.36
C GLU A 20 3.76 0.74 -14.70
N PRO A 21 4.33 1.71 -13.97
CA PRO A 21 3.57 2.67 -13.15
C PRO A 21 2.44 3.40 -13.89
N ASP A 22 2.65 3.79 -15.17
CA ASP A 22 1.63 4.47 -15.97
C ASP A 22 0.46 3.55 -16.32
N ALA A 23 0.74 2.29 -16.62
CA ALA A 23 -0.28 1.31 -16.91
C ALA A 23 -1.08 0.96 -15.65
N VAL A 24 -0.43 0.90 -14.47
CA VAL A 24 -1.12 0.74 -13.18
C VAL A 24 -2.09 1.91 -12.96
N LEU A 25 -1.63 3.15 -13.08
CA LEU A 25 -2.48 4.31 -12.87
C LEU A 25 -3.71 4.29 -13.81
N ARG A 26 -3.49 4.03 -15.11
CA ARG A 26 -4.60 3.89 -16.07
C ARG A 26 -5.58 2.78 -15.68
N HIS A 27 -5.06 1.63 -15.25
CA HIS A 27 -5.88 0.50 -14.81
C HIS A 27 -6.78 0.88 -13.63
N LEU A 28 -6.22 1.54 -12.61
CA LEU A 28 -6.99 1.98 -11.44
C LEU A 28 -8.04 3.04 -11.83
N LEU A 29 -7.66 4.01 -12.67
CA LEU A 29 -8.58 5.05 -13.14
C LEU A 29 -9.68 4.52 -14.09
N ALA A 30 -9.47 3.40 -14.76
CA ALA A 30 -10.48 2.79 -15.62
C ALA A 30 -11.51 1.96 -14.83
N ARG A 31 -11.24 1.67 -13.54
CA ARG A 31 -12.12 0.85 -12.72
C ARG A 31 -13.43 1.58 -12.42
N PRO A 32 -14.61 0.98 -12.67
CA PRO A 32 -15.88 1.62 -12.38
C PRO A 32 -16.06 1.91 -10.88
N ALA A 33 -16.59 3.09 -10.56
CA ALA A 33 -16.91 3.46 -9.17
C ALA A 33 -17.94 2.52 -8.52
N SER A 34 -18.84 1.96 -9.32
CA SER A 34 -19.88 1.02 -8.88
C SER A 34 -19.40 -0.42 -8.71
N ALA A 35 -18.15 -0.73 -9.10
CA ALA A 35 -17.64 -2.08 -8.93
C ALA A 35 -17.58 -2.49 -7.44
N PRO A 36 -17.79 -3.78 -7.11
CA PRO A 36 -17.62 -4.28 -5.74
C PRO A 36 -16.28 -3.83 -5.18
N PHE A 37 -16.21 -3.57 -3.88
CA PHE A 37 -15.00 -3.08 -3.26
C PHE A 37 -13.83 -4.08 -3.44
N GLY A 38 -12.77 -3.62 -4.09
CA GLY A 38 -11.48 -4.27 -4.15
C GLY A 38 -10.43 -3.44 -3.41
N TYR A 39 -9.22 -3.96 -3.30
CA TYR A 39 -8.14 -3.17 -2.71
C TYR A 39 -6.79 -3.45 -3.36
N VAL A 40 -5.93 -2.45 -3.28
CA VAL A 40 -4.55 -2.45 -3.76
C VAL A 40 -3.61 -2.50 -2.59
N VAL A 41 -2.65 -3.41 -2.64
CA VAL A 41 -1.56 -3.48 -1.65
C VAL A 41 -0.22 -3.24 -2.34
N THR A 42 0.70 -2.61 -1.62
CA THR A 42 2.03 -2.26 -2.13
C THR A 42 3.13 -2.88 -1.25
N PRO A 43 3.29 -4.23 -1.26
CA PRO A 43 4.28 -4.89 -0.42
C PRO A 43 5.70 -4.44 -0.72
N ASN A 44 6.44 -4.13 0.34
CA ASN A 44 7.88 -3.92 0.33
C ASN A 44 8.61 -5.06 1.08
N ALA A 45 9.92 -4.94 1.31
CA ALA A 45 10.73 -5.96 1.98
C ALA A 45 10.15 -6.36 3.35
N ASP A 46 9.78 -5.39 4.19
CA ASP A 46 9.19 -5.64 5.52
C ASP A 46 7.88 -6.46 5.42
N HIS A 47 6.99 -6.08 4.49
CA HIS A 47 5.75 -6.82 4.29
C HIS A 47 6.00 -8.27 3.87
N LEU A 48 6.96 -8.50 2.97
CA LEU A 48 7.31 -9.85 2.49
C LEU A 48 7.92 -10.71 3.60
N VAL A 49 8.77 -10.12 4.44
CA VAL A 49 9.33 -10.81 5.61
C VAL A 49 8.24 -11.14 6.63
N ARG A 50 7.32 -10.21 6.90
CA ARG A 50 6.15 -10.48 7.78
C ARG A 50 5.27 -11.59 7.25
N LEU A 51 4.98 -11.60 5.95
CA LEU A 51 4.20 -12.67 5.31
C LEU A 51 4.86 -14.05 5.42
N ALA A 52 6.19 -14.09 5.44
CA ALA A 52 6.92 -15.33 5.66
C ALA A 52 6.87 -15.80 7.12
N ARG A 53 6.78 -14.87 8.09
CA ARG A 53 6.71 -15.16 9.52
C ARG A 53 5.28 -15.39 10.02
N ASP A 54 4.30 -14.70 9.43
CA ASP A 54 2.88 -14.80 9.79
C ASP A 54 2.04 -15.25 8.58
N PRO A 55 1.85 -16.57 8.43
CA PRO A 55 1.04 -17.12 7.33
C PRO A 55 -0.42 -16.65 7.34
N ALA A 56 -0.97 -16.20 8.47
CA ALA A 56 -2.33 -15.67 8.57
C ALA A 56 -2.55 -14.37 7.78
N LEU A 57 -1.47 -13.66 7.45
CA LEU A 57 -1.53 -12.48 6.57
C LEU A 57 -1.64 -12.84 5.09
N ARG A 58 -1.28 -14.07 4.67
CA ARG A 58 -1.29 -14.46 3.25
C ARG A 58 -2.64 -14.30 2.59
N PRO A 59 -3.78 -14.76 3.14
CA PRO A 59 -5.10 -14.54 2.55
C PRO A 59 -5.43 -13.06 2.36
N VAL A 60 -5.02 -12.20 3.30
CA VAL A 60 -5.24 -10.76 3.23
C VAL A 60 -4.55 -10.14 2.00
N TYR A 61 -3.29 -10.53 1.74
CA TYR A 61 -2.56 -10.04 0.56
C TYR A 61 -2.98 -10.74 -0.73
N ALA A 62 -3.30 -12.03 -0.68
CA ALA A 62 -3.79 -12.80 -1.84
C ALA A 62 -5.17 -12.31 -2.31
N GLY A 63 -6.03 -11.89 -1.39
CA GLY A 63 -7.35 -11.34 -1.69
C GLY A 63 -7.33 -9.91 -2.27
N ALA A 64 -6.19 -9.25 -2.30
CA ALA A 64 -6.07 -7.95 -2.96
C ALA A 64 -6.31 -8.07 -4.47
N GLU A 65 -7.06 -7.12 -5.04
CA GLU A 65 -7.32 -7.05 -6.48
C GLU A 65 -6.01 -6.80 -7.26
N VAL A 66 -5.17 -5.93 -6.74
CA VAL A 66 -3.86 -5.59 -7.32
C VAL A 66 -2.77 -5.60 -6.26
N ARG A 67 -1.69 -6.32 -6.52
CA ARG A 67 -0.47 -6.34 -5.69
C ARG A 67 0.66 -5.71 -6.47
N LEU A 68 1.28 -4.65 -5.93
CA LEU A 68 2.35 -3.90 -6.56
C LEU A 68 3.63 -4.02 -5.73
N LEU A 69 4.74 -4.32 -6.36
CA LEU A 69 6.01 -4.38 -5.62
C LEU A 69 6.52 -2.97 -5.32
N ASP A 70 6.57 -2.60 -4.03
CA ASP A 70 7.11 -1.33 -3.55
C ASP A 70 8.52 -1.49 -2.96
N SER A 71 9.44 -2.10 -3.73
CA SER A 71 10.83 -2.23 -3.29
C SER A 71 11.79 -2.43 -4.46
N ARG A 72 12.58 -1.40 -4.75
CA ARG A 72 13.65 -1.50 -5.74
C ARG A 72 14.75 -2.47 -5.31
N LEU A 73 15.02 -2.55 -4.01
CA LEU A 73 15.97 -3.51 -3.44
C LEU A 73 15.52 -4.95 -3.74
N VAL A 74 14.29 -5.29 -3.40
CA VAL A 74 13.75 -6.64 -3.66
C VAL A 74 13.79 -6.96 -5.15
N ARG A 75 13.36 -6.03 -6.01
CA ARG A 75 13.40 -6.23 -7.47
C ARG A 75 14.81 -6.49 -7.98
N ARG A 76 15.80 -5.69 -7.55
CA ARG A 76 17.20 -5.86 -7.97
C ARG A 76 17.78 -7.18 -7.50
N SER A 77 17.54 -7.56 -6.25
CA SER A 77 17.99 -8.82 -5.68
C SER A 77 17.34 -10.03 -6.37
N ALA A 78 16.05 -9.98 -6.63
CA ALA A 78 15.35 -11.02 -7.38
C ALA A 78 15.94 -11.19 -8.80
N ARG A 79 16.19 -10.07 -9.52
CA ARG A 79 16.81 -10.12 -10.85
C ARG A 79 18.22 -10.70 -10.81
N ALA A 80 19.04 -10.29 -9.84
CA ALA A 80 20.39 -10.80 -9.68
C ALA A 80 20.42 -12.31 -9.40
N LEU A 81 19.35 -12.84 -8.81
CA LEU A 81 19.17 -14.26 -8.55
C LEU A 81 18.46 -15.02 -9.69
N GLY A 82 18.12 -14.36 -10.80
CA GLY A 82 17.40 -14.97 -11.92
C GLY A 82 15.91 -15.26 -11.64
N LEU A 83 15.36 -14.69 -10.55
CA LEU A 83 13.95 -14.84 -10.20
C LEU A 83 13.05 -13.88 -11.00
N PRO A 84 11.75 -14.22 -11.20
CA PRO A 84 10.77 -13.29 -11.73
C PRO A 84 10.77 -11.99 -10.92
N ALA A 85 10.98 -10.85 -11.58
CA ALA A 85 11.04 -9.56 -10.92
C ALA A 85 9.95 -8.64 -11.48
N PRO A 86 8.82 -8.46 -10.78
CA PRO A 86 7.77 -7.55 -11.21
C PRO A 86 8.28 -6.10 -11.24
N PRO A 87 7.68 -5.22 -12.05
CA PRO A 87 7.98 -3.80 -12.01
C PRO A 87 7.83 -3.22 -10.61
N THR A 88 8.65 -2.22 -10.27
CA THR A 88 8.52 -1.52 -8.99
C THR A 88 7.58 -0.34 -9.17
N VAL A 89 6.51 -0.32 -8.37
CA VAL A 89 5.53 0.75 -8.31
C VAL A 89 5.46 1.26 -6.86
N PRO A 90 6.24 2.30 -6.51
CA PRO A 90 6.21 2.84 -5.16
C PRO A 90 4.82 3.37 -4.81
N GLY A 91 4.28 2.92 -3.67
CA GLY A 91 2.93 3.30 -3.22
C GLY A 91 2.77 4.81 -3.07
N SER A 92 3.82 5.52 -2.61
CA SER A 92 3.79 6.97 -2.48
C SER A 92 3.75 7.71 -3.82
N ASP A 93 4.46 7.21 -4.85
CA ASP A 93 4.42 7.80 -6.19
C ASP A 93 3.05 7.56 -6.84
N LEU A 94 2.53 6.34 -6.71
CA LEU A 94 1.21 6.00 -7.21
C LEU A 94 0.13 6.86 -6.56
N THR A 95 0.16 7.03 -5.23
CA THR A 95 -0.79 7.85 -4.49
C THR A 95 -0.74 9.31 -4.95
N ALA A 96 0.45 9.89 -5.07
CA ALA A 96 0.61 11.27 -5.54
C ALA A 96 0.04 11.47 -6.94
N ARG A 97 0.33 10.54 -7.86
CA ARG A 97 -0.16 10.58 -9.24
C ARG A 97 -1.66 10.36 -9.34
N LEU A 98 -2.21 9.47 -8.52
CA LEU A 98 -3.66 9.25 -8.44
C LEU A 98 -4.36 10.53 -7.98
N LEU A 99 -3.92 11.13 -6.87
CA LEU A 99 -4.52 12.36 -6.37
C LEU A 99 -4.42 13.51 -7.38
N ALA A 100 -3.29 13.66 -8.04
CA ALA A 100 -3.13 14.66 -9.11
C ALA A 100 -4.07 14.43 -10.31
N ALA A 101 -4.34 13.17 -10.66
CA ALA A 101 -5.26 12.81 -11.74
C ALA A 101 -6.74 13.04 -11.36
N LEU A 102 -7.09 12.85 -10.09
CA LEU A 102 -8.46 13.07 -9.60
C LEU A 102 -8.76 14.56 -9.39
N GLY A 103 -7.80 15.31 -8.84
CA GLY A 103 -7.98 16.71 -8.48
C GLY A 103 -9.16 16.87 -7.50
N ASP A 104 -9.93 17.95 -7.67
CA ASP A 104 -11.12 18.26 -6.86
C ASP A 104 -12.43 17.67 -7.42
N ARG A 105 -12.36 16.89 -8.49
CA ARG A 105 -13.55 16.36 -9.20
C ARG A 105 -14.21 15.20 -8.47
N GLU A 106 -13.45 14.43 -7.70
CA GLU A 106 -13.96 13.27 -7.00
C GLU A 106 -13.69 13.36 -5.50
N ARG A 107 -14.72 13.05 -4.70
CA ARG A 107 -14.54 12.92 -3.26
C ARG A 107 -13.85 11.62 -2.92
N LEU A 108 -12.95 11.70 -1.95
CA LEU A 108 -12.21 10.56 -1.41
C LEU A 108 -12.71 10.23 0.00
N THR A 109 -12.53 8.99 0.40
CA THR A 109 -12.62 8.57 1.81
C THR A 109 -11.23 8.23 2.30
N ILE A 110 -10.84 8.78 3.46
CA ILE A 110 -9.52 8.57 4.07
C ILE A 110 -9.70 7.98 5.46
N VAL A 111 -9.01 6.87 5.73
CA VAL A 111 -8.87 6.29 7.07
C VAL A 111 -7.41 6.34 7.50
N GLY A 112 -7.14 7.04 8.58
CA GLY A 112 -5.80 7.40 9.05
C GLY A 112 -5.40 8.81 8.62
N LEU A 113 -4.19 9.23 8.93
CA LEU A 113 -3.68 10.60 8.89
C LEU A 113 -4.32 11.46 10.00
N PRO A 114 -3.54 12.04 10.95
CA PRO A 114 -4.10 12.88 11.99
C PRO A 114 -4.89 14.06 11.41
N PRO A 115 -6.05 14.43 11.98
CA PRO A 115 -6.97 15.43 11.44
C PRO A 115 -6.30 16.79 11.15
N ALA A 116 -5.33 17.18 11.97
CA ALA A 116 -4.57 18.43 11.80
C ALA A 116 -3.83 18.53 10.45
N PHE A 117 -3.55 17.41 9.78
CA PHE A 117 -2.82 17.37 8.51
C PHE A 117 -3.71 17.25 7.28
N VAL A 118 -5.03 17.03 7.46
CA VAL A 118 -5.97 16.92 6.34
C VAL A 118 -6.06 18.22 5.53
N PRO A 119 -6.15 19.41 6.13
CA PRO A 119 -6.17 20.67 5.36
C PRO A 119 -4.90 20.84 4.50
N ALA A 120 -3.74 20.51 5.06
CA ALA A 120 -2.48 20.57 4.32
C ALA A 120 -2.42 19.57 3.17
N LEU A 121 -2.95 18.36 3.35
CA LEU A 121 -3.08 17.37 2.28
C LEU A 121 -3.98 17.90 1.16
N VAL A 122 -5.16 18.41 1.50
CA VAL A 122 -6.13 19.00 0.54
C VAL A 122 -5.48 20.09 -0.29
N ALA A 123 -4.85 21.08 0.38
CA ALA A 123 -4.22 22.21 -0.30
C ALA A 123 -3.05 21.79 -1.19
N ARG A 124 -2.21 20.86 -0.74
CA ARG A 124 -0.99 20.44 -1.46
C ARG A 124 -1.28 19.48 -2.61
N ALA A 125 -2.26 18.61 -2.44
CA ALA A 125 -2.65 17.64 -3.47
C ALA A 125 -3.71 18.19 -4.43
N GLY A 126 -4.33 19.35 -4.15
CA GLY A 126 -5.37 19.96 -4.98
C GLY A 126 -6.63 19.10 -5.08
N ILE A 127 -7.02 18.44 -3.99
CA ILE A 127 -8.17 17.53 -3.95
C ILE A 127 -9.37 18.17 -3.22
N ALA A 128 -10.57 17.67 -3.51
CA ALA A 128 -11.75 18.02 -2.72
C ALA A 128 -11.57 17.56 -1.25
N PRO A 129 -12.19 18.26 -0.27
CA PRO A 129 -12.20 17.81 1.11
C PRO A 129 -12.74 16.38 1.22
N PRO A 130 -11.96 15.42 1.75
CA PRO A 130 -12.36 14.02 1.85
C PRO A 130 -13.29 13.78 3.04
N ALA A 131 -14.09 12.70 2.98
CA ALA A 131 -14.58 12.09 4.20
C ALA A 131 -13.37 11.49 4.96
N HIS A 132 -13.24 11.81 6.26
CA HIS A 132 -12.03 11.50 7.00
C HIS A 132 -12.34 10.88 8.37
N HIS A 133 -11.63 9.80 8.69
CA HIS A 133 -11.66 9.14 9.99
C HIS A 133 -10.23 8.75 10.40
N ASP A 134 -9.83 9.17 11.60
CA ASP A 134 -8.54 8.76 12.19
C ASP A 134 -8.85 7.83 13.37
N PRO A 135 -8.77 6.50 13.20
CA PRO A 135 -9.05 5.57 14.28
C PRO A 135 -7.98 5.68 15.38
N PRO A 136 -8.33 5.42 16.65
CA PRO A 136 -7.38 5.47 17.74
C PRO A 136 -6.23 4.48 17.53
N GLN A 137 -5.06 4.78 18.12
CA GLN A 137 -3.92 3.88 18.05
C GLN A 137 -4.29 2.52 18.69
N GLY A 138 -3.94 1.41 18.02
CA GLY A 138 -4.28 0.07 18.45
C GLY A 138 -5.72 -0.36 18.15
N PHE A 139 -6.43 0.39 17.28
CA PHE A 139 -7.81 0.07 16.90
C PHE A 139 -7.98 -1.35 16.36
N GLU A 140 -6.93 -1.94 15.81
CA GLU A 140 -6.92 -3.31 15.30
C GLU A 140 -7.09 -4.38 16.39
N HIS A 141 -6.88 -4.02 17.65
CA HIS A 141 -7.06 -4.88 18.83
C HIS A 141 -8.37 -4.57 19.59
N ASP A 142 -9.06 -3.50 19.22
CA ASP A 142 -10.39 -3.16 19.75
C ASP A 142 -11.46 -3.45 18.69
N PRO A 143 -12.29 -4.49 18.88
CA PRO A 143 -13.34 -4.85 17.94
C PRO A 143 -14.32 -3.71 17.63
N ARG A 144 -14.59 -2.83 18.60
CA ARG A 144 -15.50 -1.69 18.41
C ARG A 144 -14.86 -0.61 17.56
N ALA A 145 -13.61 -0.26 17.83
CA ALA A 145 -12.88 0.72 17.04
C ALA A 145 -12.62 0.21 15.61
N PHE A 146 -12.31 -1.08 15.45
CA PHE A 146 -12.15 -1.70 14.14
C PHE A 146 -13.47 -1.68 13.34
N ALA A 147 -14.58 -2.06 13.96
CA ALA A 147 -15.91 -2.01 13.34
C ALA A 147 -16.32 -0.57 13.00
N ALA A 148 -15.97 0.42 13.83
CA ALA A 148 -16.23 1.83 13.55
C ALA A 148 -15.46 2.31 12.30
N ALA A 149 -14.18 1.94 12.15
CA ALA A 149 -13.40 2.26 10.97
C ALA A 149 -13.97 1.61 9.69
N MET A 150 -14.41 0.34 9.77
CA MET A 150 -15.12 -0.33 8.68
C MET A 150 -16.41 0.40 8.32
N ARG A 151 -17.27 0.65 9.31
CA ARG A 151 -18.57 1.33 9.11
C ARG A 151 -18.40 2.70 8.50
N PHE A 152 -17.40 3.46 8.94
CA PHE A 152 -17.09 4.75 8.35
C PHE A 152 -16.91 4.69 6.83
N VAL A 153 -16.20 3.68 6.32
CA VAL A 153 -16.03 3.48 4.87
C VAL A 153 -17.35 3.10 4.19
N LEU A 154 -18.18 2.29 4.84
CA LEU A 154 -19.50 1.92 4.30
C LEU A 154 -20.45 3.11 4.23
N ASP A 155 -20.43 3.98 5.23
CA ASP A 155 -21.30 5.17 5.33
C ASP A 155 -20.82 6.34 4.45
N HIS A 156 -19.55 6.31 4.00
CA HIS A 156 -18.96 7.32 3.14
C HIS A 156 -18.40 6.69 1.85
N PRO A 157 -19.27 6.18 0.97
CA PRO A 157 -18.84 5.51 -0.26
C PRO A 157 -18.10 6.49 -1.16
N ALA A 158 -16.97 6.06 -1.68
CA ALA A 158 -16.13 6.81 -2.61
C ALA A 158 -15.51 5.85 -3.63
N ARG A 159 -15.24 6.38 -4.84
CA ARG A 159 -14.53 5.58 -5.85
C ARG A 159 -13.16 5.12 -5.37
N PHE A 160 -12.46 5.98 -4.62
CA PHE A 160 -11.18 5.66 -4.02
C PHE A 160 -11.20 5.89 -2.52
N VAL A 161 -10.75 4.87 -1.77
CA VAL A 161 -10.62 4.89 -0.31
C VAL A 161 -9.13 4.76 0.02
N LEU A 162 -8.54 5.76 0.69
CA LEU A 162 -7.14 5.73 1.08
C LEU A 162 -7.02 5.23 2.52
N LEU A 163 -6.36 4.09 2.71
CA LEU A 163 -6.12 3.49 4.02
C LEU A 163 -4.67 3.77 4.44
N ALA A 164 -4.49 4.65 5.41
CA ALA A 164 -3.19 5.18 5.83
C ALA A 164 -2.86 4.89 7.30
N VAL A 165 -3.38 3.80 7.85
CA VAL A 165 -3.16 3.39 9.26
C VAL A 165 -1.94 2.48 9.45
N GLY A 166 -1.18 2.24 8.38
CA GLY A 166 0.04 1.42 8.38
C GLY A 166 -0.22 -0.08 8.31
N ALA A 167 0.78 -0.81 7.81
CA ALA A 167 0.72 -2.27 7.68
C ALA A 167 1.00 -2.99 9.01
N PRO A 168 0.34 -4.16 9.25
CA PRO A 168 -0.64 -4.85 8.40
C PRO A 168 -2.10 -4.41 8.66
N ARG A 169 -2.32 -3.35 9.43
CA ARG A 169 -3.66 -2.89 9.87
C ARG A 169 -4.53 -2.46 8.70
N GLN A 170 -3.96 -1.69 7.79
CA GLN A 170 -4.67 -1.18 6.61
C GLN A 170 -5.08 -2.31 5.66
N GLU A 171 -4.24 -3.33 5.46
CA GLU A 171 -4.55 -4.48 4.63
C GLU A 171 -5.64 -5.34 5.26
N ARG A 172 -5.58 -5.58 6.59
CA ARG A 172 -6.63 -6.27 7.34
C ARG A 172 -7.96 -5.52 7.27
N LEU A 173 -7.95 -4.20 7.43
CA LEU A 173 -9.14 -3.37 7.31
C LEU A 173 -9.72 -3.43 5.89
N ALA A 174 -8.88 -3.31 4.85
CA ALA A 174 -9.31 -3.42 3.45
C ALA A 174 -9.97 -4.78 3.16
N ALA A 175 -9.35 -5.86 3.60
CA ALA A 175 -9.89 -7.21 3.43
C ALA A 175 -11.22 -7.39 4.17
N ALA A 176 -11.36 -6.86 5.38
CA ALA A 176 -12.59 -6.92 6.16
C ALA A 176 -13.72 -6.11 5.48
N ILE A 177 -13.42 -4.91 4.94
CA ILE A 177 -14.39 -4.11 4.17
C ILE A 177 -14.84 -4.89 2.92
N ALA A 178 -13.91 -5.47 2.17
CA ALA A 178 -14.22 -6.27 0.98
C ALA A 178 -15.11 -7.47 1.33
N ALA A 179 -14.84 -8.15 2.44
CA ALA A 179 -15.60 -9.31 2.90
C ALA A 179 -17.06 -9.00 3.26
N THR A 180 -17.41 -7.73 3.55
CA THR A 180 -18.81 -7.35 3.79
C THR A 180 -19.67 -7.47 2.55
N GLY A 181 -19.09 -7.37 1.34
CA GLY A 181 -19.82 -7.31 0.08
C GLY A 181 -20.67 -6.05 -0.13
N GLN A 182 -20.69 -5.15 0.86
CA GLN A 182 -21.57 -3.95 0.86
C GLN A 182 -20.86 -2.73 0.27
N ALA A 183 -19.54 -2.62 0.43
CA ALA A 183 -18.76 -1.50 -0.07
C ALA A 183 -18.59 -1.53 -1.60
N ARG A 184 -18.38 -0.35 -2.17
CA ARG A 184 -18.06 -0.12 -3.59
C ARG A 184 -16.77 0.67 -3.69
N GLY A 185 -16.14 0.67 -4.88
CA GLY A 185 -14.92 1.43 -5.13
C GLY A 185 -13.64 0.63 -4.89
N LEU A 186 -12.52 1.34 -4.73
CA LEU A 186 -11.18 0.75 -4.62
C LEU A 186 -10.43 1.30 -3.41
N GLY A 187 -10.08 0.42 -2.49
CA GLY A 187 -9.19 0.73 -1.37
C GLY A 187 -7.72 0.74 -1.80
N LEU A 188 -6.96 1.73 -1.38
CA LEU A 188 -5.50 1.75 -1.54
C LEU A 188 -4.84 1.74 -0.17
N CYS A 189 -4.04 0.71 0.09
CA CYS A 189 -3.22 0.61 1.30
C CYS A 189 -1.95 1.45 1.11
N VAL A 190 -2.04 2.74 1.49
CA VAL A 190 -1.03 3.75 1.12
C VAL A 190 0.01 4.03 2.20
N GLY A 191 -0.20 3.53 3.42
CA GLY A 191 0.74 3.71 4.54
C GLY A 191 1.14 5.18 4.76
N ALA A 192 2.44 5.45 4.81
CA ALA A 192 2.98 6.79 5.06
C ALA A 192 2.89 7.75 3.84
N SER A 193 2.24 7.37 2.74
CA SER A 193 2.16 8.23 1.55
C SER A 193 1.46 9.57 1.86
N LEU A 194 0.41 9.53 2.68
CA LEU A 194 -0.30 10.74 3.07
C LEU A 194 0.52 11.64 4.01
N ASP A 195 1.40 11.06 4.83
CA ASP A 195 2.34 11.83 5.66
C ASP A 195 3.30 12.65 4.80
N PHE A 196 3.79 12.08 3.70
CA PHE A 196 4.65 12.80 2.75
C PHE A 196 3.88 13.88 2.00
N LEU A 197 2.69 13.57 1.51
CA LEU A 197 1.88 14.49 0.72
C LEU A 197 1.34 15.66 1.55
N SER A 198 0.98 15.44 2.80
CA SER A 198 0.57 16.49 3.72
C SER A 198 1.74 17.34 4.27
N GLY A 199 2.99 16.86 4.08
CA GLY A 199 4.18 17.48 4.63
C GLY A 199 4.45 17.17 6.10
N ARG A 200 3.70 16.24 6.69
CA ARG A 200 3.95 15.73 8.06
C ARG A 200 5.31 15.04 8.17
N ALA A 201 5.71 14.33 7.12
CA ALA A 201 7.02 13.69 7.03
C ALA A 201 7.76 14.12 5.76
N ARG A 202 9.10 14.13 5.83
CA ARG A 202 9.94 14.40 4.67
C ARG A 202 10.28 13.09 3.97
N ARG A 203 10.10 13.05 2.67
CA ARG A 203 10.52 11.93 1.85
C ARG A 203 12.03 12.00 1.59
N ALA A 204 12.66 10.86 1.41
CA ALA A 204 14.07 10.78 1.05
C ALA A 204 14.35 11.55 -0.26
N PRO A 205 15.53 12.14 -0.43
CA PRO A 205 15.96 12.75 -1.69
C PRO A 205 15.82 11.79 -2.87
N VAL A 206 15.52 12.32 -4.06
CA VAL A 206 15.24 11.50 -5.26
C VAL A 206 16.38 10.54 -5.60
N TRP A 207 17.63 10.95 -5.41
CA TRP A 207 18.80 10.09 -5.66
C TRP A 207 18.82 8.87 -4.73
N MET A 208 18.44 9.01 -3.44
CA MET A 208 18.33 7.90 -2.50
C MET A 208 17.20 6.95 -2.89
N GLN A 209 16.07 7.51 -3.34
CA GLN A 209 14.95 6.73 -3.85
C GLN A 209 15.38 5.91 -5.08
N ARG A 210 16.08 6.54 -6.05
CA ARG A 210 16.60 5.87 -7.26
C ARG A 210 17.65 4.80 -6.92
N ALA A 211 18.48 5.06 -5.94
CA ALA A 211 19.47 4.09 -5.45
C ALA A 211 18.85 2.90 -4.68
N GLY A 212 17.57 3.02 -4.23
CA GLY A 212 16.91 2.00 -3.42
C GLY A 212 17.33 2.00 -1.95
N ILE A 213 17.91 3.11 -1.48
CA ILE A 213 18.38 3.32 -0.09
C ILE A 213 17.51 4.32 0.68
N GLU A 214 16.25 4.51 0.26
CA GLU A 214 15.28 5.35 0.96
C GLU A 214 15.10 4.93 2.44
N TRP A 215 15.24 3.64 2.72
CA TRP A 215 15.18 3.09 4.07
C TRP A 215 16.23 3.67 5.02
N LEU A 216 17.43 4.04 4.52
CA LEU A 216 18.48 4.70 5.33
C LEU A 216 18.02 6.09 5.79
N HIS A 217 17.42 6.87 4.90
CA HIS A 217 16.86 8.17 5.25
C HIS A 217 15.77 8.05 6.32
N ARG A 218 14.88 7.06 6.16
CA ARG A 218 13.83 6.78 7.16
C ARG A 218 14.39 6.31 8.48
N LEU A 219 15.43 5.46 8.44
CA LEU A 219 16.15 5.04 9.66
C LEU A 219 16.75 6.22 10.39
N GLY A 220 17.38 7.15 9.67
CA GLY A 220 17.95 8.38 10.25
C GLY A 220 16.88 9.32 10.83
N SER A 221 15.69 9.34 10.22
CA SER A 221 14.57 10.19 10.70
C SER A 221 13.85 9.61 11.92
N GLU A 222 13.74 8.27 12.03
CA GLU A 222 12.98 7.58 13.09
C GLU A 222 13.77 6.35 13.62
N PRO A 223 14.99 6.53 14.17
CA PRO A 223 15.88 5.40 14.49
C PRO A 223 15.28 4.46 15.52
N ARG A 224 14.66 4.97 16.58
CA ARG A 224 14.07 4.15 17.66
C ARG A 224 12.96 3.23 17.15
N ARG A 225 12.15 3.68 16.20
CA ARG A 225 11.02 2.94 15.64
C ARG A 225 11.45 1.97 14.54
N LEU A 226 12.47 2.32 13.75
CA LEU A 226 12.80 1.62 12.51
C LEU A 226 14.08 0.78 12.58
N ALA A 227 14.96 0.97 13.60
CA ALA A 227 16.21 0.22 13.69
C ALA A 227 16.01 -1.30 13.77
N GLY A 228 15.10 -1.76 14.64
CA GLY A 228 14.80 -3.19 14.74
C GLY A 228 14.33 -3.78 13.40
N ARG A 229 13.46 -3.06 12.72
CA ARG A 229 12.93 -3.44 11.41
C ARG A 229 14.02 -3.53 10.35
N TYR A 230 14.75 -2.46 10.13
CA TYR A 230 15.73 -2.39 9.02
C TYR A 230 17.01 -3.18 9.27
N LEU A 231 17.45 -3.30 10.51
CA LEU A 231 18.71 -3.98 10.83
C LEU A 231 18.53 -5.47 11.16
N ARG A 232 17.36 -5.86 11.68
CA ARG A 232 17.09 -7.24 12.10
C ARG A 232 16.12 -7.96 11.17
N ASP A 233 15.04 -7.30 10.74
CA ASP A 233 13.96 -7.95 10.01
C ASP A 233 14.15 -7.90 8.50
N ASP A 234 14.39 -6.73 7.93
CA ASP A 234 14.51 -6.57 6.48
C ASP A 234 15.65 -7.39 5.83
N PRO A 235 16.82 -7.63 6.48
CA PRO A 235 17.85 -8.51 5.90
C PRO A 235 17.39 -9.95 5.65
N ALA A 236 16.34 -10.42 6.35
CA ALA A 236 15.75 -11.74 6.11
C ALA A 236 15.17 -11.88 4.69
N ILE A 237 14.90 -10.77 3.99
CA ILE A 237 14.43 -10.80 2.60
C ILE A 237 15.40 -11.52 1.67
N PHE A 238 16.72 -11.35 1.88
CA PHE A 238 17.73 -12.03 1.06
C PHE A 238 17.69 -13.55 1.26
N ALA A 239 17.50 -14.01 2.49
CA ALA A 239 17.37 -15.44 2.79
C ALA A 239 16.10 -16.03 2.14
N LEU A 240 14.98 -15.26 2.12
CA LEU A 240 13.76 -15.69 1.46
C LEU A 240 13.95 -15.81 -0.06
N LEU A 241 14.58 -14.84 -0.70
CA LEU A 241 14.87 -14.86 -2.14
C LEU A 241 15.81 -16.01 -2.52
N LEU A 242 16.85 -16.26 -1.72
CA LEU A 242 17.77 -17.40 -1.93
C LEU A 242 17.04 -18.74 -1.79
N ARG A 243 16.14 -18.87 -0.82
CA ARG A 243 15.32 -20.08 -0.66
C ARG A 243 14.42 -20.31 -1.86
N GLU A 244 13.73 -19.26 -2.34
CA GLU A 244 12.85 -19.36 -3.52
C GLU A 244 13.66 -19.77 -4.77
N ARG A 245 14.86 -19.19 -4.97
CA ARG A 245 15.73 -19.63 -6.08
C ARG A 245 16.05 -21.12 -6.03
N ARG A 246 16.30 -21.67 -4.82
CA ARG A 246 16.64 -23.10 -4.66
C ARG A 246 15.44 -24.00 -4.96
N THR A 247 14.22 -23.52 -4.76
CA THR A 247 12.99 -24.27 -5.02
C THR A 247 12.49 -24.12 -6.47
N ALA A 248 12.99 -23.14 -7.21
CA ALA A 248 12.67 -22.89 -8.61
C ALA A 248 13.68 -23.50 -9.60
N ALA A 249 14.85 -23.94 -9.10
CA ALA A 249 15.87 -24.67 -9.85
C ALA A 249 15.65 -26.18 -9.80
#